data_60b318527b4cfe71eb23cf0b319c6942
#
_entry.id   60b318527b4cfe71eb23cf0b319c6942
#
_cell.length_a   1.000
_cell.length_b   1.000
_cell.length_c   1.000
_cell.angle_alpha   90.00
_cell.angle_beta   90.00
_cell.angle_gamma   90.00
#
_symmetry.space_group_name_H-M   'P 1'
#
loop_
_entity.id
_entity.type
_entity.pdbx_description
1 polymer ?
#
loop_
_entity_poly.entity_id
_entity_poly.type
_entity_poly.pdbx_seq_one_letter_code
_entity_poly.pdbx_strand_id
1 'polypeptide(L)'
;MKYQTAYFCGYAKLPSALSTTTTNGSITLGLKIDLETADIEDVAVTFLSNLALSMCREYFVGKNVLRDFDEIVEEISYRHQGAAAKSIIKAFGDIHRNYIEYMEKNGQYLCAHG
;
A
#
# COMPACT_ATOMS: atom_id res chain seq x y z
N MET A 1 -20.85 0.74 -7.97
CA MET A 1 -19.71 0.81 -8.90
C MET A 1 -19.65 -0.45 -9.76
N LYS A 2 -19.22 -0.31 -10.99
CA LYS A 2 -19.17 -1.41 -11.93
C LYS A 2 -18.16 -2.51 -11.53
N TYR A 3 -17.07 -2.10 -10.91
CA TYR A 3 -16.01 -3.00 -10.50
C TYR A 3 -15.91 -3.06 -8.99
N GLN A 4 -15.58 -4.24 -8.46
CA GLN A 4 -15.50 -4.46 -7.02
C GLN A 4 -14.17 -4.04 -6.44
N THR A 5 -13.09 -4.22 -7.20
CA THR A 5 -11.74 -3.97 -6.70
C THR A 5 -10.94 -3.16 -7.70
N ALA A 6 -9.88 -2.53 -7.21
CA ALA A 6 -8.91 -1.84 -8.06
C ALA A 6 -7.51 -1.99 -7.47
N TYR A 7 -6.53 -1.77 -8.32
CA TYR A 7 -5.11 -1.84 -7.98
C TYR A 7 -4.58 -0.43 -7.78
N PHE A 8 -3.96 -0.19 -6.63
CA PHE A 8 -3.35 1.09 -6.31
C PHE A 8 -1.87 0.90 -6.06
N CYS A 9 -1.03 1.75 -6.63
CA CYS A 9 0.42 1.68 -6.49
C CYS A 9 0.97 2.91 -5.80
N GLY A 10 2.00 2.69 -5.00
CA GLY A 10 2.82 3.76 -4.45
C GLY A 10 4.28 3.44 -4.70
N TYR A 11 5.11 4.47 -4.74
CA TYR A 11 6.53 4.34 -5.04
C TYR A 11 7.34 5.05 -3.97
N ALA A 12 8.52 4.52 -3.67
CA ALA A 12 9.45 5.17 -2.76
C ALA A 12 10.87 4.76 -3.09
N LYS A 13 11.80 5.67 -2.85
CA LYS A 13 13.22 5.37 -3.02
C LYS A 13 13.69 4.49 -1.88
N LEU A 14 14.54 3.53 -2.21
CA LEU A 14 15.23 2.74 -1.20
C LEU A 14 16.38 3.57 -0.63
N PRO A 15 16.78 3.29 0.63
CA PRO A 15 17.97 3.91 1.19
C PRO A 15 19.19 3.62 0.31
N SER A 16 20.16 4.53 0.29
CA SER A 16 21.31 4.41 -0.61
C SER A 16 22.08 3.11 -0.40
N ALA A 17 22.08 2.56 0.81
CA ALA A 17 22.73 1.28 1.07
C ALA A 17 22.10 0.13 0.29
N LEU A 18 20.81 0.21 -0.02
CA LEU A 18 20.10 -0.81 -0.80
C LEU A 18 20.07 -0.47 -2.28
N SER A 19 20.16 0.80 -2.63
CA SER A 19 20.03 1.23 -4.02
C SER A 19 21.17 0.73 -4.90
N THR A 20 22.27 0.32 -4.31
CA THR A 20 23.39 -0.26 -5.06
C THR A 20 23.06 -1.61 -5.69
N THR A 21 22.01 -2.26 -5.20
CA THR A 21 21.63 -3.60 -5.67
C THR A 21 20.43 -3.56 -6.60
N THR A 22 19.85 -2.39 -6.83
CA THR A 22 18.67 -2.25 -7.69
C THR A 22 18.95 -1.25 -8.79
N THR A 23 18.29 -1.42 -9.93
CA THR A 23 18.51 -0.58 -11.09
C THR A 23 18.16 0.87 -10.84
N ASN A 24 17.04 1.12 -10.17
CA ASN A 24 16.52 2.48 -9.96
C ASN A 24 16.52 2.90 -8.50
N GLY A 25 16.91 2.01 -7.60
CA GLY A 25 16.92 2.32 -6.18
C GLY A 25 15.55 2.64 -5.59
N SER A 26 14.49 2.12 -6.18
CA SER A 26 13.13 2.38 -5.67
C SER A 26 12.31 1.10 -5.61
N ILE A 27 11.28 1.13 -4.76
CA ILE A 27 10.32 0.05 -4.66
C ILE A 27 8.95 0.51 -5.12
N THR A 28 8.17 -0.46 -5.56
CA THR A 28 6.76 -0.27 -5.86
C THR A 28 5.95 -1.11 -4.90
N LEU A 29 5.01 -0.48 -4.21
CA LEU A 29 4.04 -1.17 -3.37
C LEU A 29 2.72 -1.17 -4.13
N GLY A 30 2.12 -2.34 -4.32
CA GLY A 30 0.82 -2.46 -4.96
C GLY A 30 -0.18 -3.08 -4.01
N LEU A 31 -1.37 -2.53 -3.95
CA LEU A 31 -2.45 -3.04 -3.11
C LEU A 31 -3.71 -3.25 -3.95
N LYS A 32 -4.33 -4.40 -3.76
CA LYS A 32 -5.66 -4.66 -4.31
C LYS A 32 -6.67 -4.27 -3.26
N ILE A 33 -7.51 -3.29 -3.56
CA ILE A 33 -8.42 -2.70 -2.59
C ILE A 33 -9.87 -2.86 -3.04
N ASP A 34 -10.73 -3.28 -2.11
CA ASP A 34 -12.16 -3.34 -2.33
C ASP A 34 -12.71 -1.91 -2.38
N LEU A 35 -13.37 -1.57 -3.46
CA LEU A 35 -13.83 -0.20 -3.70
C LEU A 35 -15.03 0.21 -2.85
N GLU A 36 -15.78 -0.76 -2.33
CA GLU A 36 -16.92 -0.44 -1.45
C GLU A 36 -16.49 -0.27 -0.01
N THR A 37 -15.59 -1.12 0.47
CA THR A 37 -15.25 -1.17 1.89
C THR A 37 -13.92 -0.55 2.23
N ALA A 38 -13.04 -0.35 1.23
CA ALA A 38 -11.66 0.07 1.40
C ALA A 38 -10.77 -1.01 2.04
N ASP A 39 -11.23 -2.26 2.05
CA ASP A 39 -10.44 -3.37 2.58
C ASP A 39 -9.36 -3.78 1.60
N ILE A 40 -8.19 -4.09 2.14
CA ILE A 40 -7.04 -4.53 1.36
C ILE A 40 -7.12 -6.04 1.19
N GLU A 41 -7.16 -6.50 -0.07
CA GLU A 41 -7.32 -7.92 -0.37
C GLU A 41 -6.01 -8.62 -0.71
N ASP A 42 -5.04 -7.89 -1.23
CA ASP A 42 -3.75 -8.47 -1.58
C ASP A 42 -2.69 -7.38 -1.65
N VAL A 43 -1.42 -7.80 -1.64
CA VAL A 43 -0.28 -6.88 -1.63
C VAL A 43 0.87 -7.48 -2.44
N ALA A 44 1.59 -6.61 -3.12
CA ALA A 44 2.83 -6.97 -3.80
C ALA A 44 3.85 -5.86 -3.58
N VAL A 45 5.10 -6.23 -3.39
CA VAL A 45 6.20 -5.28 -3.21
C VAL A 45 7.39 -5.77 -4.01
N THR A 46 7.99 -4.89 -4.79
CA THR A 46 9.16 -5.26 -5.58
C THR A 46 10.43 -5.32 -4.72
N PHE A 47 11.39 -6.12 -5.16
CA PHE A 47 12.73 -6.22 -4.57
C PHE A 47 12.78 -6.70 -3.13
N LEU A 48 11.74 -7.39 -2.67
CA LEU A 48 11.76 -7.99 -1.34
C LEU A 48 11.93 -9.50 -1.46
N SER A 49 12.53 -10.10 -0.43
CA SER A 49 12.61 -11.54 -0.32
C SER A 49 11.21 -12.13 -0.13
N ASN A 50 11.07 -13.43 -0.34
CA ASN A 50 9.79 -14.10 -0.12
C ASN A 50 9.31 -13.94 1.32
N LEU A 51 10.23 -13.99 2.27
CA LEU A 51 9.86 -13.80 3.68
C LEU A 51 9.37 -12.39 3.94
N ALA A 52 10.08 -11.37 3.42
CA ALA A 52 9.67 -9.99 3.61
C ALA A 52 8.31 -9.73 2.97
N LEU A 53 8.06 -10.32 1.80
CA LEU A 53 6.75 -10.20 1.14
C LEU A 53 5.66 -10.86 1.98
N SER A 54 5.96 -12.03 2.54
CA SER A 54 5.03 -12.74 3.43
C SER A 54 4.67 -11.87 4.65
N MET A 55 5.66 -11.18 5.21
CA MET A 55 5.42 -10.25 6.31
C MET A 55 4.51 -9.09 5.87
N CYS A 56 4.74 -8.54 4.68
CA CYS A 56 3.89 -7.49 4.16
C CYS A 56 2.44 -7.93 4.04
N ARG A 57 2.20 -9.17 3.65
CA ARG A 57 0.84 -9.72 3.61
C ARG A 57 0.19 -9.64 5.00
N GLU A 58 0.95 -9.92 6.05
CA GLU A 58 0.42 -9.83 7.41
C GLU A 58 0.10 -8.39 7.81
N TYR A 59 0.86 -7.42 7.32
CA TYR A 59 0.62 -6.02 7.68
C TYR A 59 -0.62 -5.46 6.97
N PHE A 60 -0.85 -5.86 5.74
CA PHE A 60 -1.83 -5.20 4.87
C PHE A 60 -3.11 -5.99 4.65
N VAL A 61 -3.01 -7.29 4.37
CA VAL A 61 -4.18 -8.06 3.93
C VAL A 61 -5.19 -8.20 5.07
N GLY A 62 -6.44 -7.93 4.76
CA GLY A 62 -7.52 -8.01 5.74
C GLY A 62 -7.72 -6.76 6.55
N LYS A 63 -6.89 -5.73 6.32
CA LYS A 63 -7.03 -4.45 7.00
C LYS A 63 -7.62 -3.43 6.04
N ASN A 64 -8.01 -2.29 6.59
CA ASN A 64 -8.72 -1.25 5.85
C ASN A 64 -7.77 -0.08 5.58
N VAL A 65 -7.70 0.38 4.34
CA VAL A 65 -6.76 1.43 3.96
C VAL A 65 -7.09 2.75 4.63
N LEU A 66 -8.35 2.99 4.98
CA LEU A 66 -8.75 4.23 5.64
C LEU A 66 -8.76 4.08 7.16
N ARG A 67 -9.53 3.11 7.65
CA ARG A 67 -9.71 2.92 9.10
C ARG A 67 -8.43 2.52 9.80
N ASP A 68 -7.62 1.66 9.18
CA ASP A 68 -6.48 1.04 9.83
C ASP A 68 -5.13 1.63 9.39
N PHE A 69 -5.14 2.79 8.72
CA PHE A 69 -3.92 3.37 8.18
C PHE A 69 -2.83 3.54 9.24
N ASP A 70 -3.17 4.18 10.35
CA ASP A 70 -2.19 4.44 11.41
C ASP A 70 -1.71 3.15 12.05
N GLU A 71 -2.62 2.19 12.22
CA GLU A 71 -2.27 0.89 12.79
C GLU A 71 -1.30 0.14 11.89
N ILE A 72 -1.53 0.17 10.57
CA ILE A 72 -0.63 -0.48 9.63
C ILE A 72 0.76 0.15 9.67
N VAL A 73 0.83 1.48 9.67
CA VAL A 73 2.11 2.20 9.74
C VAL A 73 2.85 1.85 11.03
N GLU A 74 2.13 1.82 12.14
CA GLU A 74 2.72 1.46 13.42
C GLU A 74 3.23 0.03 13.42
N GLU A 75 2.45 -0.89 12.90
CA GLU A 75 2.85 -2.29 12.83
C GLU A 75 4.13 -2.47 12.01
N ILE A 76 4.21 -1.84 10.84
CA ILE A 76 5.40 -1.91 10.01
C ILE A 76 6.61 -1.35 10.75
N SER A 77 6.42 -0.23 11.46
CA SER A 77 7.50 0.41 12.21
C SER A 77 8.07 -0.50 13.29
N TYR A 78 7.25 -1.32 13.91
CA TYR A 78 7.70 -2.23 14.98
C TYR A 78 8.12 -3.60 14.47
N ARG A 79 7.45 -4.11 13.46
CA ARG A 79 7.66 -5.49 13.04
C ARG A 79 8.61 -5.64 11.86
N HIS A 80 8.79 -4.60 11.04
CA HIS A 80 9.65 -4.68 9.86
C HIS A 80 10.99 -4.01 10.16
N GLN A 81 11.90 -4.75 10.74
CA GLN A 81 13.20 -4.24 11.17
C GLN A 81 14.22 -4.40 10.05
N GLY A 82 14.08 -3.55 9.05
CA GLY A 82 14.97 -3.56 7.90
C GLY A 82 14.96 -2.19 7.24
N ALA A 83 15.91 -1.98 6.34
CA ALA A 83 16.10 -0.67 5.70
C ALA A 83 14.93 -0.27 4.81
N ALA A 84 14.15 -1.24 4.32
CA ALA A 84 13.02 -0.96 3.43
C ALA A 84 11.76 -0.49 4.17
N ALA A 85 11.71 -0.57 5.50
CA ALA A 85 10.50 -0.24 6.25
C ALA A 85 9.99 1.17 5.96
N LYS A 86 10.88 2.16 5.98
CA LYS A 86 10.49 3.55 5.73
C LYS A 86 9.99 3.75 4.30
N SER A 87 10.59 3.03 3.35
CA SER A 87 10.17 3.11 1.96
C SER A 87 8.78 2.51 1.77
N ILE A 88 8.50 1.40 2.43
CA ILE A 88 7.19 0.75 2.39
C ILE A 88 6.13 1.70 2.97
N ILE A 89 6.43 2.33 4.11
CA ILE A 89 5.51 3.26 4.75
C ILE A 89 5.23 4.46 3.84
N LYS A 90 6.26 5.00 3.21
CA LYS A 90 6.10 6.14 2.31
C LYS A 90 5.24 5.76 1.09
N ALA A 91 5.51 4.62 0.50
CA ALA A 91 4.73 4.13 -0.63
C ALA A 91 3.27 3.91 -0.23
N PHE A 92 3.04 3.40 0.99
CA PHE A 92 1.69 3.22 1.50
C PHE A 92 0.97 4.56 1.70
N GLY A 93 1.70 5.58 2.17
CA GLY A 93 1.15 6.93 2.27
C GLY A 93 0.69 7.48 0.93
N ASP A 94 1.46 7.21 -0.12
CA ASP A 94 1.08 7.60 -1.48
C ASP A 94 -0.21 6.90 -1.92
N ILE A 95 -0.32 5.60 -1.63
CA ILE A 95 -1.53 4.84 -1.96
C ILE A 95 -2.74 5.40 -1.20
N HIS A 96 -2.56 5.67 0.09
CA HIS A 96 -3.62 6.22 0.92
C HIS A 96 -4.17 7.52 0.34
N ARG A 97 -3.27 8.43 -0.04
CA ARG A 97 -3.65 9.71 -0.63
C ARG A 97 -4.34 9.49 -1.98
N ASN A 98 -3.78 8.64 -2.82
CA ASN A 98 -4.37 8.34 -4.13
C ASN A 98 -5.74 7.71 -4.00
N TYR A 99 -5.93 6.82 -3.01
CA TYR A 99 -7.22 6.20 -2.78
C TYR A 99 -8.26 7.24 -2.38
N ILE A 100 -7.90 8.15 -1.49
CA ILE A 100 -8.80 9.22 -1.06
C ILE A 100 -9.20 10.10 -2.25
N GLU A 101 -8.22 10.51 -3.05
CA GLU A 101 -8.49 11.33 -4.25
C GLU A 101 -9.40 10.59 -5.23
N TYR A 102 -9.13 9.30 -5.44
CA TYR A 102 -9.95 8.47 -6.30
C TYR A 102 -11.39 8.41 -5.81
N MET A 103 -11.59 8.21 -4.51
CA MET A 103 -12.92 8.08 -3.95
C MET A 103 -13.65 9.42 -3.90
N GLU A 104 -12.95 10.54 -3.72
CA GLU A 104 -13.58 11.86 -3.81
C GLU A 104 -14.10 12.10 -5.23
N LYS A 105 -13.30 11.73 -6.22
CA LYS A 105 -13.65 11.92 -7.62
C LYS A 105 -14.78 11.01 -8.07
N ASN A 106 -14.77 9.75 -7.64
CA ASN A 106 -15.72 8.74 -8.07
C ASN A 106 -16.79 8.45 -7.03
N GLY A 107 -16.50 8.75 -5.74
CA GLY A 107 -17.44 8.52 -4.65
C GLY A 107 -18.69 9.38 -4.74
N GLN A 108 -18.52 10.62 -5.20
CA GLN A 108 -19.67 11.51 -5.39
C GLN A 108 -20.63 10.90 -6.42
N TYR A 109 -20.07 10.32 -7.46
CA TYR A 109 -20.86 9.63 -8.46
C TYR A 109 -21.61 8.45 -7.85
N LEU A 110 -20.93 7.68 -7.03
CA LEU A 110 -21.57 6.54 -6.35
C LEU A 110 -22.68 7.01 -5.42
N CYS A 111 -22.44 8.06 -4.65
CA CYS A 111 -23.45 8.62 -3.74
C CYS A 111 -24.66 9.15 -4.51
N ALA A 112 -24.43 9.76 -5.66
CA ALA A 112 -25.51 10.29 -6.49
C ALA A 112 -26.35 9.20 -7.12
N HIS A 113 -25.76 8.01 -7.34
CA HIS A 113 -26.42 6.91 -8.05
C HIS A 113 -26.72 5.71 -7.16
N GLY A 114 -26.25 5.73 -5.98
CA GLY A 114 -26.47 4.66 -5.01
C GLY A 114 -27.24 5.11 -3.83
#